data_1f0efd7417febafd05364de6b7c3bbe5
#
_entry.id   1f0efd7417febafd05364de6b7c3bbe5
#
_cell.length_a   1.000
_cell.length_b   1.000
_cell.length_c   1.000
_cell.angle_alpha   90.00
_cell.angle_beta   90.00
_cell.angle_gamma   90.00
#
_symmetry.space_group_name_H-M   'P 1'
#
loop_
_entity.id
_entity.type
_entity.pdbx_description
1 polymer ?
#
loop_
_entity_poly.entity_id
_entity_poly.type
_entity_poly.pdbx_seq_one_letter_code
_entity_poly.pdbx_strand_id
1 'polypeptide(L)'
;MLVTWLTFAAPPALAQSVSNGELLYKSICISCHALPPVGGAILGANNPSLIRQAIDGLVPDMKLVVGPLNFSDAQLADIAAYIATVIGGGAPPVTADVDYSDLWWNANENGWGFNIVQHGAGGNIFGVMYTYDADGRPLWFVMPGGTWASSTVFSGGWYRVAGPAFTSPFDASAVSPTQVGTATITFIDASHASLSFTVDGTAVVKPITRQPF
;
A
#
# COMPACT_ATOMS: atom_id res chain seq x y z
N MET A 1 6.85 45.63 -18.34
CA MET A 1 7.81 44.58 -17.97
C MET A 1 7.05 43.26 -17.97
N LEU A 2 7.14 42.48 -19.06
CA LEU A 2 6.45 41.18 -19.17
C LEU A 2 7.36 40.12 -18.52
N VAL A 3 6.86 39.46 -17.48
CA VAL A 3 7.52 38.31 -16.86
C VAL A 3 7.05 37.06 -17.60
N THR A 4 7.91 36.51 -18.46
CA THR A 4 7.69 35.23 -19.14
C THR A 4 7.97 34.09 -18.14
N TRP A 5 6.93 33.33 -17.78
CA TRP A 5 7.08 32.09 -17.02
C TRP A 5 7.58 30.99 -17.95
N LEU A 6 8.81 30.53 -17.74
CA LEU A 6 9.33 29.33 -18.36
C LEU A 6 8.67 28.11 -17.67
N THR A 7 7.75 27.46 -18.38
CA THR A 7 7.23 26.17 -17.99
C THR A 7 8.28 25.08 -18.30
N PHE A 8 8.94 24.56 -17.27
CA PHE A 8 9.73 23.34 -17.38
C PHE A 8 8.76 22.17 -17.58
N ALA A 9 8.73 21.61 -18.78
CA ALA A 9 8.09 20.32 -19.01
C ALA A 9 8.89 19.25 -18.27
N ALA A 10 8.25 18.49 -17.38
CA ALA A 10 8.86 17.31 -16.78
C ALA A 10 9.25 16.33 -17.90
N PRO A 11 10.42 15.68 -17.82
CA PRO A 11 10.80 14.66 -18.80
C PRO A 11 9.75 13.54 -18.78
N PRO A 12 9.44 12.93 -19.94
CA PRO A 12 8.51 11.81 -19.98
C PRO A 12 9.06 10.68 -19.12
N ALA A 13 8.22 10.14 -18.23
CA ALA A 13 8.55 8.93 -17.49
C ALA A 13 8.86 7.83 -18.52
N LEU A 14 10.07 7.26 -18.46
CA LEU A 14 10.45 6.17 -19.33
C LEU A 14 9.51 4.99 -19.05
N ALA A 15 8.82 4.52 -20.09
CA ALA A 15 7.94 3.36 -19.98
C ALA A 15 8.77 2.15 -19.54
N GLN A 16 8.32 1.46 -18.49
CA GLN A 16 8.96 0.24 -18.00
C GLN A 16 8.94 -0.85 -19.07
N SER A 17 10.08 -1.52 -19.27
CA SER A 17 10.22 -2.61 -20.23
C SER A 17 10.30 -3.96 -19.50
N VAL A 18 9.19 -4.69 -19.47
CA VAL A 18 9.14 -6.05 -18.92
C VAL A 18 10.12 -6.99 -19.61
N SER A 19 10.30 -6.86 -20.94
CA SER A 19 11.24 -7.68 -21.71
C SER A 19 12.70 -7.40 -21.32
N ASN A 20 13.06 -6.15 -21.07
CA ASN A 20 14.39 -5.81 -20.58
C ASN A 20 14.60 -6.30 -19.14
N GLY A 21 13.57 -6.15 -18.29
CA GLY A 21 13.58 -6.70 -16.93
C GLY A 21 13.74 -8.21 -16.89
N GLU A 22 13.11 -8.94 -17.81
CA GLU A 22 13.29 -10.38 -18.00
C GLU A 22 14.74 -10.74 -18.33
N LEU A 23 15.34 -10.04 -19.28
CA LEU A 23 16.75 -10.28 -19.67
C LEU A 23 17.68 -10.03 -18.48
N LEU A 24 17.51 -8.92 -17.76
CA LEU A 24 18.33 -8.57 -16.60
C LEU A 24 18.14 -9.58 -15.46
N TYR A 25 16.93 -9.97 -15.16
CA TYR A 25 16.65 -10.96 -14.10
C TYR A 25 17.26 -12.31 -14.43
N LYS A 26 17.06 -12.83 -15.64
CA LYS A 26 17.59 -14.12 -16.09
C LYS A 26 19.10 -14.14 -16.27
N SER A 27 19.74 -13.01 -16.53
CA SER A 27 21.20 -12.97 -16.70
C SER A 27 21.95 -12.77 -15.39
N ILE A 28 21.33 -12.17 -14.38
CA ILE A 28 22.02 -11.73 -13.16
C ILE A 28 21.35 -12.30 -11.90
N CYS A 29 20.07 -12.02 -11.72
CA CYS A 29 19.38 -12.33 -10.45
C CYS A 29 19.16 -13.84 -10.24
N ILE A 30 19.02 -14.61 -11.32
CA ILE A 30 18.79 -16.06 -11.25
C ILE A 30 19.95 -16.83 -10.61
N SER A 31 21.14 -16.23 -10.56
CA SER A 31 22.31 -16.87 -9.93
C SER A 31 22.10 -17.14 -8.42
N CYS A 32 21.26 -16.33 -7.78
CA CYS A 32 20.92 -16.42 -6.35
C CYS A 32 19.42 -16.60 -6.11
N HIS A 33 18.58 -16.26 -7.08
CA HIS A 33 17.13 -16.30 -6.97
C HIS A 33 16.53 -17.31 -7.96
N ALA A 34 15.45 -17.99 -7.54
CA ALA A 34 14.77 -18.97 -8.40
C ALA A 34 14.03 -18.32 -9.57
N LEU A 35 13.67 -19.13 -10.56
CA LEU A 35 12.75 -18.78 -11.63
C LEU A 35 11.59 -19.80 -11.64
N PRO A 36 10.32 -19.41 -11.38
CA PRO A 36 9.89 -18.04 -11.08
C PRO A 36 10.47 -17.48 -9.77
N PRO A 37 10.53 -16.15 -9.61
CA PRO A 37 10.98 -15.51 -8.38
C PRO A 37 10.22 -16.04 -7.14
N VAL A 38 10.95 -16.35 -6.07
CA VAL A 38 10.38 -16.84 -4.79
C VAL A 38 11.06 -16.16 -3.60
N GLY A 39 10.48 -16.31 -2.41
CA GLY A 39 11.05 -15.78 -1.17
C GLY A 39 11.22 -14.26 -1.23
N GLY A 40 12.36 -13.76 -0.77
CA GLY A 40 12.66 -12.32 -0.76
C GLY A 40 12.62 -11.63 -2.12
N ALA A 41 12.85 -12.36 -3.23
CA ALA A 41 12.83 -11.80 -4.57
C ALA A 41 11.44 -11.28 -4.99
N ILE A 42 10.35 -11.88 -4.49
CA ILE A 42 8.99 -11.44 -4.79
C ILE A 42 8.67 -10.05 -4.23
N LEU A 43 9.35 -9.63 -3.17
CA LEU A 43 9.18 -8.30 -2.57
C LEU A 43 9.66 -7.18 -3.51
N GLY A 44 10.49 -7.51 -4.48
CA GLY A 44 10.91 -6.60 -5.54
C GLY A 44 9.86 -6.35 -6.62
N ALA A 45 8.75 -7.11 -6.64
CA ALA A 45 7.68 -6.93 -7.62
C ALA A 45 7.12 -5.52 -7.57
N ASN A 46 7.20 -4.80 -8.70
CA ASN A 46 6.81 -3.40 -8.82
C ASN A 46 7.43 -2.45 -7.76
N ASN A 47 8.53 -2.86 -7.12
CA ASN A 47 9.20 -2.08 -6.08
C ASN A 47 10.69 -1.89 -6.38
N PRO A 48 11.06 -1.05 -7.36
CA PRO A 48 12.45 -0.82 -7.74
C PRO A 48 13.26 -0.19 -6.60
N SER A 49 12.64 0.59 -5.73
CA SER A 49 13.32 1.21 -4.58
C SER A 49 13.77 0.16 -3.55
N LEU A 50 12.98 -0.88 -3.32
CA LEU A 50 13.38 -1.97 -2.44
C LEU A 50 14.53 -2.80 -3.05
N ILE A 51 14.50 -3.02 -4.38
CA ILE A 51 15.60 -3.66 -5.08
C ILE A 51 16.87 -2.81 -4.92
N ARG A 52 16.78 -1.49 -5.07
CA ARG A 52 17.90 -0.57 -4.84
C ARG A 52 18.45 -0.71 -3.42
N GLN A 53 17.59 -0.64 -2.40
CA GLN A 53 17.99 -0.78 -1.00
C GLN A 53 18.67 -2.13 -0.73
N ALA A 54 18.16 -3.21 -1.29
CA ALA A 54 18.77 -4.53 -1.16
C ALA A 54 20.19 -4.58 -1.74
N ILE A 55 20.38 -3.98 -2.92
CA ILE A 55 21.68 -3.88 -3.59
C ILE A 55 22.65 -2.96 -2.83
N ASP A 56 22.16 -1.84 -2.29
CA ASP A 56 23.00 -0.83 -1.63
C ASP A 56 23.40 -1.23 -0.20
N GLY A 57 22.80 -2.27 0.38
CA GLY A 57 23.27 -2.79 1.66
C GLY A 57 22.24 -3.42 2.59
N LEU A 58 20.95 -3.37 2.27
CA LEU A 58 19.92 -4.06 3.07
C LEU A 58 20.15 -5.59 3.06
N VAL A 59 20.67 -6.13 1.94
CA VAL A 59 21.04 -7.53 1.79
C VAL A 59 22.54 -7.62 1.47
N PRO A 60 23.41 -8.01 2.43
CA PRO A 60 24.85 -7.99 2.27
C PRO A 60 25.37 -8.75 1.03
N ASP A 61 24.81 -9.93 0.75
CA ASP A 61 25.22 -10.74 -0.40
C ASP A 61 24.85 -10.07 -1.74
N MET A 62 23.69 -9.42 -1.83
CA MET A 62 23.31 -8.63 -3.01
C MET A 62 24.23 -7.42 -3.20
N LYS A 63 24.61 -6.74 -2.13
CA LYS A 63 25.57 -5.63 -2.19
C LYS A 63 26.90 -6.09 -2.73
N LEU A 64 27.40 -7.23 -2.29
CA LEU A 64 28.70 -7.76 -2.67
C LEU A 64 28.73 -8.20 -4.14
N VAL A 65 27.67 -8.87 -4.61
CA VAL A 65 27.64 -9.52 -5.95
C VAL A 65 27.04 -8.59 -7.01
N VAL A 66 25.97 -7.89 -6.68
CA VAL A 66 25.16 -7.11 -7.64
C VAL A 66 25.48 -5.62 -7.56
N GLY A 67 25.89 -5.11 -6.40
CA GLY A 67 26.22 -3.70 -6.19
C GLY A 67 27.22 -3.13 -7.20
N PRO A 68 28.32 -3.85 -7.54
CA PRO A 68 29.30 -3.38 -8.54
C PRO A 68 28.77 -3.19 -9.96
N LEU A 69 27.60 -3.75 -10.29
CA LEU A 69 27.00 -3.66 -11.64
C LEU A 69 26.31 -2.32 -11.91
N ASN A 70 26.14 -1.47 -10.89
CA ASN A 70 25.63 -0.10 -11.00
C ASN A 70 24.35 0.03 -11.85
N PHE A 71 23.32 -0.73 -11.52
CA PHE A 71 22.02 -0.63 -12.19
C PHE A 71 21.46 0.80 -12.13
N SER A 72 20.98 1.29 -13.28
CA SER A 72 20.19 2.52 -13.33
C SER A 72 18.80 2.30 -12.70
N ASP A 73 18.14 3.38 -12.28
CA ASP A 73 16.78 3.29 -11.74
C ASP A 73 15.79 2.76 -12.78
N ALA A 74 15.98 3.06 -14.06
CA ALA A 74 15.20 2.49 -15.15
C ALA A 74 15.34 0.97 -15.24
N GLN A 75 16.58 0.43 -15.13
CA GLN A 75 16.81 -1.01 -15.14
C GLN A 75 16.20 -1.71 -13.93
N LEU A 76 16.25 -1.09 -12.75
CA LEU A 76 15.59 -1.62 -11.56
C LEU A 76 14.07 -1.59 -11.70
N ALA A 77 13.51 -0.56 -12.33
CA ALA A 77 12.10 -0.50 -12.64
C ALA A 77 11.67 -1.60 -13.63
N ASP A 78 12.48 -1.88 -14.63
CA ASP A 78 12.26 -2.97 -15.59
C ASP A 78 12.29 -4.34 -14.89
N ILE A 79 13.27 -4.60 -14.03
CA ILE A 79 13.37 -5.83 -13.22
C ILE A 79 12.14 -5.98 -12.31
N ALA A 80 11.74 -4.93 -11.63
CA ALA A 80 10.57 -4.93 -10.74
C ALA A 80 9.28 -5.25 -11.50
N ALA A 81 9.10 -4.68 -12.69
CA ALA A 81 7.97 -4.96 -13.57
C ALA A 81 7.94 -6.42 -14.04
N TYR A 82 9.11 -6.98 -14.43
CA TYR A 82 9.21 -8.39 -14.81
C TYR A 82 8.84 -9.32 -13.63
N ILE A 83 9.40 -9.10 -12.43
CA ILE A 83 9.08 -9.90 -11.26
C ILE A 83 7.56 -9.92 -11.04
N ALA A 84 6.91 -8.75 -11.14
CA ALA A 84 5.47 -8.61 -10.98
C ALA A 84 4.68 -9.45 -11.99
N THR A 85 5.07 -9.47 -13.26
CA THR A 85 4.39 -10.26 -14.28
C THR A 85 4.52 -11.77 -14.04
N VAL A 86 5.69 -12.23 -13.61
CA VAL A 86 5.96 -13.67 -13.42
C VAL A 86 5.28 -14.24 -12.18
N ILE A 87 5.13 -13.45 -11.12
CA ILE A 87 4.42 -13.91 -9.90
C ILE A 87 2.91 -13.73 -10.00
N GLY A 88 2.38 -13.33 -11.17
CA GLY A 88 0.95 -13.11 -11.38
C GLY A 88 0.46 -11.77 -10.80
N GLY A 89 1.39 -10.89 -10.44
CA GLY A 89 1.09 -9.51 -10.08
C GLY A 89 0.78 -8.74 -11.36
N GLY A 90 -0.47 -8.31 -11.51
CA GLY A 90 -0.91 -7.36 -12.54
C GLY A 90 -0.07 -6.09 -12.57
N ALA A 91 -0.53 -5.06 -13.29
CA ALA A 91 0.11 -3.75 -13.44
C ALA A 91 0.82 -3.27 -12.16
N PRO A 92 1.91 -2.46 -12.28
CA PRO A 92 2.67 -1.93 -11.14
C PRO A 92 1.72 -1.52 -10.01
N PRO A 93 2.05 -1.79 -8.72
CA PRO A 93 1.23 -1.26 -7.65
C PRO A 93 1.09 0.22 -7.89
N VAL A 94 -0.14 0.66 -8.10
CA VAL A 94 -0.43 2.08 -8.16
C VAL A 94 -0.16 2.58 -6.76
N THR A 95 0.79 3.49 -6.62
CA THR A 95 1.20 4.03 -5.34
C THR A 95 0.58 5.41 -5.18
N ALA A 96 0.07 5.71 -4.00
CA ALA A 96 -0.37 7.06 -3.71
C ALA A 96 0.85 7.98 -3.63
N ASP A 97 0.82 9.09 -4.34
CA ASP A 97 1.86 10.13 -4.28
C ASP A 97 1.72 11.00 -3.01
N VAL A 98 0.61 10.82 -2.28
CA VAL A 98 0.23 11.58 -1.08
C VAL A 98 0.21 10.64 0.11
N ASP A 99 0.73 11.08 1.26
CA ASP A 99 0.52 10.42 2.55
C ASP A 99 -0.85 10.82 3.11
N TYR A 100 -1.73 9.82 3.19
CA TYR A 100 -3.09 9.97 3.73
C TYR A 100 -3.19 9.61 5.22
N SER A 101 -2.08 9.35 5.90
CA SER A 101 -2.07 9.09 7.35
C SER A 101 -2.67 10.26 8.09
N ASP A 102 -3.74 10.03 8.82
CA ASP A 102 -4.40 11.03 9.67
C ASP A 102 -5.67 10.43 10.33
N LEU A 103 -6.35 11.26 11.13
CA LEU A 103 -7.72 11.04 11.54
C LEU A 103 -8.68 11.59 10.47
N TRP A 104 -9.63 10.78 10.07
CA TRP A 104 -10.67 11.10 9.09
C TRP A 104 -12.03 10.98 9.74
N TRP A 105 -12.93 11.88 9.43
CA TRP A 105 -14.24 11.96 10.03
C TRP A 105 -15.29 12.54 9.08
N ASN A 106 -16.55 12.55 9.50
CA ASN A 106 -17.59 13.35 8.85
C ASN A 106 -18.03 14.44 9.83
N ALA A 107 -17.81 15.70 9.48
CA ALA A 107 -18.13 16.85 10.33
C ALA A 107 -19.64 16.96 10.69
N ASN A 108 -20.52 16.36 9.87
CA ASN A 108 -21.97 16.33 10.12
C ASN A 108 -22.42 15.11 10.94
N GLU A 109 -21.50 14.19 11.27
CA GLU A 109 -21.80 12.94 11.96
C GLU A 109 -20.78 12.71 13.09
N ASN A 110 -20.69 13.63 14.03
CA ASN A 110 -19.78 13.52 15.17
C ASN A 110 -20.05 12.25 15.99
N GLY A 111 -18.98 11.60 16.45
CA GLY A 111 -19.04 10.43 17.33
C GLY A 111 -18.46 9.16 16.72
N TRP A 112 -18.12 9.14 15.43
CA TRP A 112 -17.35 8.10 14.78
C TRP A 112 -16.17 8.70 14.02
N GLY A 113 -15.17 7.89 13.70
CA GLY A 113 -14.00 8.32 12.95
C GLY A 113 -13.24 7.15 12.36
N PHE A 114 -12.35 7.47 11.44
CA PHE A 114 -11.49 6.51 10.76
C PHE A 114 -10.04 6.97 10.82
N ASN A 115 -9.20 6.22 11.50
CA ASN A 115 -7.76 6.45 11.56
C ASN A 115 -7.09 5.74 10.39
N ILE A 116 -6.26 6.45 9.63
CA ILE A 116 -5.44 5.91 8.55
C ILE A 116 -3.97 6.05 8.95
N VAL A 117 -3.22 4.96 8.83
CA VAL A 117 -1.76 4.93 8.86
C VAL A 117 -1.28 4.31 7.55
N GLN A 118 -0.55 5.09 6.76
CA GLN A 118 0.04 4.67 5.50
C GLN A 118 1.55 4.43 5.69
N HIS A 119 2.04 3.28 5.25
CA HIS A 119 3.44 2.90 5.39
C HIS A 119 4.27 3.27 4.16
N GLY A 120 4.84 4.48 4.16
CA GLY A 120 5.75 4.96 3.13
C GLY A 120 5.09 5.25 1.77
N ALA A 121 5.88 5.73 0.82
CA ALA A 121 5.42 5.99 -0.55
C ALA A 121 4.96 4.68 -1.20
N GLY A 122 3.72 4.63 -1.64
CA GLY A 122 3.07 3.42 -2.15
C GLY A 122 2.71 2.41 -1.09
N GLY A 123 2.83 2.79 0.18
CA GLY A 123 2.68 1.92 1.30
C GLY A 123 1.26 1.40 1.51
N ASN A 124 1.24 0.24 2.13
CA ASN A 124 0.00 -0.35 2.60
C ASN A 124 -0.70 0.58 3.60
N ILE A 125 -2.02 0.58 3.60
CA ILE A 125 -2.81 1.31 4.60
C ILE A 125 -3.27 0.33 5.69
N PHE A 126 -3.00 0.71 6.94
CA PHE A 126 -3.69 0.18 8.10
C PHE A 126 -4.78 1.19 8.52
N GLY A 127 -6.02 0.71 8.61
CA GLY A 127 -7.15 1.57 8.96
C GLY A 127 -7.92 1.02 10.17
N VAL A 128 -8.39 1.93 11.04
CA VAL A 128 -9.27 1.58 12.17
C VAL A 128 -10.45 2.54 12.19
N MET A 129 -11.66 2.00 12.12
CA MET A 129 -12.89 2.77 12.31
C MET A 129 -13.43 2.55 13.71
N TYR A 130 -13.71 3.64 14.41
CA TYR A 130 -14.41 3.66 15.68
C TYR A 130 -15.86 4.09 15.43
N THR A 131 -16.81 3.27 15.86
CA THR A 131 -18.26 3.49 15.61
C THR A 131 -19.10 2.81 16.69
N TYR A 132 -20.35 2.55 16.41
CA TYR A 132 -21.27 1.88 17.31
C TYR A 132 -22.01 0.75 16.62
N ASP A 133 -22.42 -0.26 17.39
CA ASP A 133 -23.33 -1.30 16.95
C ASP A 133 -24.80 -0.81 16.96
N ALA A 134 -25.72 -1.69 16.57
CA ALA A 134 -27.15 -1.39 16.53
C ALA A 134 -27.76 -1.06 17.90
N ASP A 135 -27.11 -1.49 19.00
CA ASP A 135 -27.53 -1.19 20.37
C ASP A 135 -26.87 0.08 20.94
N GLY A 136 -26.06 0.78 20.13
CA GLY A 136 -25.32 1.97 20.53
C GLY A 136 -24.07 1.70 21.36
N ARG A 137 -23.57 0.46 21.39
CA ARG A 137 -22.33 0.09 22.09
C ARG A 137 -21.12 0.40 21.23
N PRO A 138 -19.98 0.80 21.84
CA PRO A 138 -18.73 1.00 21.09
C PRO A 138 -18.36 -0.23 20.25
N LEU A 139 -18.06 0.01 18.99
CA LEU A 139 -17.65 -0.99 18.02
C LEU A 139 -16.48 -0.42 17.21
N TRP A 140 -15.55 -1.28 16.82
CA TRP A 140 -14.46 -0.91 15.97
C TRP A 140 -14.23 -1.98 14.90
N PHE A 141 -13.76 -1.51 13.75
CA PHE A 141 -13.39 -2.35 12.62
C PHE A 141 -11.95 -2.06 12.22
N VAL A 142 -11.28 -3.07 11.67
CA VAL A 142 -9.88 -2.96 11.24
C VAL A 142 -9.78 -3.31 9.76
N MET A 143 -9.03 -2.51 9.02
CA MET A 143 -8.50 -2.83 7.71
C MET A 143 -6.98 -3.01 7.86
N PRO A 144 -6.47 -4.24 8.00
CA PRO A 144 -5.05 -4.48 8.30
C PRO A 144 -4.14 -4.29 7.09
N GLY A 145 -4.72 -4.04 5.93
CA GLY A 145 -4.04 -3.85 4.67
C GLY A 145 -4.97 -4.00 3.49
N GLY A 146 -4.40 -3.85 2.29
CA GLY A 146 -5.14 -3.98 1.04
C GLY A 146 -4.27 -3.71 -0.18
N THR A 147 -4.91 -3.25 -1.25
CA THR A 147 -4.26 -2.94 -2.53
C THR A 147 -4.72 -1.60 -3.07
N TRP A 148 -3.81 -0.89 -3.71
CA TRP A 148 -4.10 0.30 -4.49
C TRP A 148 -4.61 -0.12 -5.88
N ALA A 149 -5.83 0.28 -6.24
CA ALA A 149 -6.37 0.13 -7.59
C ALA A 149 -5.98 1.32 -8.50
N SER A 150 -5.74 2.48 -7.89
CA SER A 150 -5.19 3.69 -8.51
C SER A 150 -4.42 4.50 -7.45
N SER A 151 -3.75 5.60 -7.83
CA SER A 151 -3.07 6.48 -6.86
C SER A 151 -4.02 7.12 -5.82
N THR A 152 -5.32 6.99 -6.03
CA THR A 152 -6.36 7.57 -5.18
C THR A 152 -7.39 6.56 -4.67
N VAL A 153 -7.30 5.27 -5.04
CA VAL A 153 -8.27 4.24 -4.65
C VAL A 153 -7.57 3.09 -3.97
N PHE A 154 -7.85 2.87 -2.71
CA PHE A 154 -7.35 1.76 -1.90
C PHE A 154 -8.49 0.88 -1.41
N SER A 155 -8.32 -0.45 -1.48
CA SER A 155 -9.33 -1.41 -1.03
C SER A 155 -8.71 -2.52 -0.20
N GLY A 156 -9.43 -2.94 0.85
CA GLY A 156 -8.99 -4.00 1.74
C GLY A 156 -10.13 -4.76 2.41
N GLY A 157 -9.77 -5.86 3.07
CA GLY A 157 -10.70 -6.61 3.92
C GLY A 157 -11.10 -5.80 5.15
N TRP A 158 -12.35 -5.95 5.59
CA TRP A 158 -12.92 -5.27 6.73
C TRP A 158 -13.21 -6.27 7.83
N TYR A 159 -12.59 -6.10 9.01
CA TYR A 159 -12.58 -7.10 10.07
C TYR A 159 -13.16 -6.57 11.37
N ARG A 160 -13.97 -7.40 12.02
CA ARG A 160 -14.31 -7.29 13.45
C ARG A 160 -13.34 -8.17 14.22
N VAL A 161 -12.79 -7.67 15.33
CA VAL A 161 -11.80 -8.40 16.11
C VAL A 161 -12.35 -8.61 17.53
N ALA A 162 -12.25 -9.85 18.04
CA ALA A 162 -12.49 -10.19 19.42
C ALA A 162 -11.22 -10.76 20.05
N GLY A 163 -11.09 -10.64 21.37
CA GLY A 163 -9.90 -11.12 22.08
C GLY A 163 -10.09 -11.11 23.60
N PRO A 164 -9.06 -11.53 24.34
CA PRO A 164 -9.10 -11.56 25.81
C PRO A 164 -9.22 -10.13 26.39
N ALA A 165 -9.73 -10.05 27.59
CA ALA A 165 -9.81 -8.79 28.31
C ALA A 165 -8.42 -8.21 28.54
N PHE A 166 -8.26 -6.92 28.34
CA PHE A 166 -7.00 -6.19 28.51
C PHE A 166 -6.39 -6.35 29.92
N THR A 167 -7.23 -6.48 30.94
CA THR A 167 -6.81 -6.62 32.35
C THR A 167 -6.41 -8.04 32.76
N SER A 168 -6.57 -9.02 31.87
CA SER A 168 -6.14 -10.41 32.08
C SER A 168 -4.76 -10.65 31.47
N PRO A 169 -4.03 -11.71 31.85
CA PRO A 169 -2.86 -12.15 31.09
C PRO A 169 -3.26 -12.32 29.60
N PHE A 170 -2.53 -11.65 28.72
CA PHE A 170 -2.91 -11.62 27.31
C PHE A 170 -2.53 -12.94 26.62
N ASP A 171 -3.53 -13.62 26.06
CA ASP A 171 -3.36 -14.79 25.22
C ASP A 171 -3.62 -14.44 23.77
N ALA A 172 -2.56 -14.32 22.96
CA ALA A 172 -2.65 -13.99 21.54
C ALA A 172 -3.42 -15.06 20.73
N SER A 173 -3.46 -16.32 21.18
CA SER A 173 -4.21 -17.38 20.51
C SER A 173 -5.73 -17.24 20.65
N ALA A 174 -6.19 -16.46 21.62
CA ALA A 174 -7.60 -16.14 21.82
C ALA A 174 -8.08 -14.93 20.97
N VAL A 175 -7.18 -14.29 20.22
CA VAL A 175 -7.57 -13.22 19.30
C VAL A 175 -8.21 -13.82 18.04
N SER A 176 -9.42 -13.38 17.74
CA SER A 176 -10.23 -13.89 16.62
C SER A 176 -10.64 -12.73 15.69
N PRO A 177 -9.94 -12.52 14.56
CA PRO A 177 -10.38 -11.61 13.51
C PRO A 177 -11.43 -12.30 12.63
N THR A 178 -12.57 -11.66 12.43
CA THR A 178 -13.64 -12.12 11.53
C THR A 178 -13.81 -11.11 10.42
N GLN A 179 -13.62 -11.53 9.17
CA GLN A 179 -13.92 -10.66 8.04
C GLN A 179 -15.42 -10.50 7.90
N VAL A 180 -15.91 -9.25 7.97
CA VAL A 180 -17.34 -8.92 7.88
C VAL A 180 -17.69 -8.25 6.56
N GLY A 181 -16.69 -7.93 5.75
CA GLY A 181 -16.87 -7.32 4.43
C GLY A 181 -15.57 -6.82 3.83
N THR A 182 -15.70 -5.80 3.00
CA THR A 182 -14.61 -5.08 2.36
C THR A 182 -14.80 -3.58 2.51
N ALA A 183 -13.71 -2.81 2.48
CA ALA A 183 -13.77 -1.36 2.44
C ALA A 183 -12.91 -0.82 1.28
N THR A 184 -13.39 0.26 0.68
CA THR A 184 -12.70 1.02 -0.36
C THR A 184 -12.67 2.48 0.04
N ILE A 185 -11.48 3.06 0.03
CA ILE A 185 -11.26 4.49 0.24
C ILE A 185 -10.96 5.09 -1.14
N THR A 186 -11.76 6.08 -1.54
CA THR A 186 -11.53 6.86 -2.75
C THR A 186 -11.14 8.28 -2.33
N PHE A 187 -9.87 8.60 -2.38
CA PHE A 187 -9.36 9.94 -2.07
C PHE A 187 -9.67 10.89 -3.23
N ILE A 188 -10.30 12.01 -2.93
CA ILE A 188 -10.65 13.07 -3.89
C ILE A 188 -9.47 14.05 -4.00
N ASP A 189 -8.90 14.38 -2.85
CA ASP A 189 -7.70 15.20 -2.69
C ASP A 189 -6.99 14.84 -1.37
N ALA A 190 -6.01 15.64 -0.95
CA ALA A 190 -5.26 15.40 0.28
C ALA A 190 -6.12 15.46 1.57
N SER A 191 -7.34 16.03 1.51
CA SER A 191 -8.17 16.32 2.68
C SER A 191 -9.60 15.76 2.58
N HIS A 192 -10.01 15.25 1.42
CA HIS A 192 -11.36 14.73 1.18
C HIS A 192 -11.32 13.33 0.58
N ALA A 193 -12.18 12.45 1.06
CA ALA A 193 -12.32 11.09 0.53
C ALA A 193 -13.77 10.59 0.67
N SER A 194 -14.06 9.49 -0.02
CA SER A 194 -15.26 8.69 0.16
C SER A 194 -14.84 7.32 0.72
N LEU A 195 -15.42 6.92 1.84
CA LEU A 195 -15.28 5.60 2.43
C LEU A 195 -16.53 4.77 2.09
N SER A 196 -16.34 3.73 1.26
CA SER A 196 -17.38 2.76 0.91
C SER A 196 -17.03 1.42 1.54
N PHE A 197 -17.94 0.82 2.27
CA PHE A 197 -17.70 -0.47 2.93
C PHE A 197 -18.96 -1.33 3.02
N THR A 198 -18.76 -2.63 3.22
CA THR A 198 -19.82 -3.58 3.55
C THR A 198 -19.58 -4.15 4.94
N VAL A 199 -20.65 -4.33 5.70
CA VAL A 199 -20.65 -5.04 6.99
C VAL A 199 -21.83 -6.00 7.00
N ASP A 200 -21.56 -7.29 7.14
CA ASP A 200 -22.55 -8.35 7.21
C ASP A 200 -23.61 -8.24 6.07
N GLY A 201 -23.14 -7.92 4.84
CA GLY A 201 -23.95 -7.75 3.64
C GLY A 201 -24.60 -6.38 3.45
N THR A 202 -24.53 -5.48 4.43
CA THR A 202 -25.04 -4.11 4.32
C THR A 202 -23.98 -3.18 3.74
N ALA A 203 -24.29 -2.51 2.64
CA ALA A 203 -23.40 -1.53 2.02
C ALA A 203 -23.64 -0.12 2.59
N VAL A 204 -22.54 0.58 2.87
CA VAL A 204 -22.54 1.95 3.40
C VAL A 204 -21.52 2.79 2.62
N VAL A 205 -21.87 4.04 2.35
CA VAL A 205 -20.95 5.03 1.76
C VAL A 205 -20.98 6.30 2.63
N LYS A 206 -19.80 6.77 3.01
CA LYS A 206 -19.64 7.97 3.85
C LYS A 206 -18.63 8.92 3.21
N PRO A 207 -18.97 10.19 2.97
CA PRO A 207 -17.96 11.20 2.74
C PRO A 207 -17.17 11.44 4.02
N ILE A 208 -15.85 11.54 3.89
CA ILE A 208 -14.95 11.80 5.01
C ILE A 208 -13.95 12.90 4.64
N THR A 209 -13.54 13.66 5.65
CA THR A 209 -12.51 14.69 5.54
C THR A 209 -11.45 14.47 6.60
N ARG A 210 -10.24 14.98 6.38
CA ARG A 210 -9.23 15.03 7.46
C ARG A 210 -9.77 15.87 8.61
N GLN A 211 -9.55 15.40 9.83
CA GLN A 211 -9.90 16.17 11.01
C GLN A 211 -8.89 17.30 11.20
N PRO A 212 -9.30 18.56 11.25
CA PRO A 212 -8.38 19.65 11.53
C PRO A 212 -7.97 19.65 13.01
N PHE A 213 -6.68 19.87 13.26
CA PHE A 213 -6.11 20.08 14.58
C PHE A 213 -5.53 21.49 14.72
#